data_edccf91e4ab1902ca6ed3bc53293a1b5
#
_entry.id   edccf91e4ab1902ca6ed3bc53293a1b5
#
_cell.length_a   1.000
_cell.length_b   1.000
_cell.length_c   1.000
_cell.angle_alpha   90.00
_cell.angle_beta   90.00
_cell.angle_gamma   90.00
#
_symmetry.space_group_name_H-M   'P 1'
#
loop_
_entity.id
_entity.type
_entity.pdbx_description
1 polymer ?
#
loop_
_entity_poly.entity_id
_entity_poly.type
_entity_poly.pdbx_seq_one_letter_code
_entity_poly.pdbx_strand_id
1 'polypeptide(L)'
;MTNIQAIKSKIAETKAAIETKLFLGEETQSLRDSLAELEKQLAAAEQEEAAAECSRQQAEAEQADQRVAEALDAAHSDVVAAAGDDVVAGVQMPEIDVDPAIANATSRLTAARDRLAREETLYQSHNSKHITLKNRLTDKERARDAILARRVTGDEKPGDAAEVALLAEDISSLKELVADAHRNAEQYRPTTARRMVADAEKALSEAHARAVFNAKQARVLELERAFLNAHAELVQASAVVGVNRFQAFKASNELRTVVYGTPSY
;
A
#
# COMPACT_ATOMS: atom_id res chain seq x y z
N MET A 1 25.53 -6.39 -17.09
CA MET A 1 26.57 -5.85 -16.18
C MET A 1 26.38 -4.35 -16.16
N THR A 2 26.27 -3.75 -14.97
CA THR A 2 26.21 -2.30 -14.85
C THR A 2 27.53 -1.69 -15.31
N ASN A 3 27.49 -0.46 -15.83
CA ASN A 3 28.68 0.27 -16.30
C ASN A 3 29.78 0.31 -15.20
N ILE A 4 29.37 0.50 -13.95
CA ILE A 4 30.25 0.50 -12.77
C ILE A 4 30.97 -0.84 -12.57
N GLN A 5 30.33 -1.97 -12.74
CA GLN A 5 30.98 -3.28 -12.62
C GLN A 5 32.04 -3.50 -13.71
N ALA A 6 31.77 -3.05 -14.93
CA ALA A 6 32.72 -3.12 -16.04
C ALA A 6 33.98 -2.25 -15.77
N ILE A 7 33.80 -1.05 -15.20
CA ILE A 7 34.90 -0.16 -14.82
C ILE A 7 35.70 -0.78 -13.67
N LYS A 8 35.04 -1.33 -12.63
CA LYS A 8 35.71 -2.02 -11.51
C LYS A 8 36.55 -3.22 -11.97
N SER A 9 36.07 -4.00 -12.94
CA SER A 9 36.84 -5.10 -13.56
C SER A 9 38.09 -4.58 -14.25
N LYS A 10 37.99 -3.53 -15.06
CA LYS A 10 39.13 -2.91 -15.75
C LYS A 10 40.15 -2.33 -14.77
N ILE A 11 39.72 -1.72 -13.66
CA ILE A 11 40.60 -1.24 -12.61
C ILE A 11 41.37 -2.39 -11.99
N ALA A 12 40.72 -3.53 -11.68
CA ALA A 12 41.38 -4.70 -11.13
C ALA A 12 42.44 -5.29 -12.11
N GLU A 13 42.10 -5.40 -13.40
CA GLU A 13 42.98 -5.86 -14.45
C GLU A 13 44.22 -4.94 -14.59
N THR A 14 44.01 -3.61 -14.57
CA THR A 14 45.09 -2.62 -14.69
C THR A 14 45.99 -2.68 -13.46
N LYS A 15 45.45 -2.85 -12.24
CA LYS A 15 46.22 -3.03 -11.01
C LYS A 15 47.10 -4.28 -11.07
N ALA A 16 46.55 -5.41 -11.51
CA ALA A 16 47.31 -6.66 -11.71
C ALA A 16 48.42 -6.51 -12.75
N ALA A 17 48.16 -5.78 -13.86
CA ALA A 17 49.20 -5.50 -14.86
C ALA A 17 50.30 -4.60 -14.32
N ILE A 18 50.01 -3.62 -13.49
CA ILE A 18 51.02 -2.78 -12.82
C ILE A 18 51.89 -3.63 -11.90
N GLU A 19 51.31 -4.51 -11.07
CA GLU A 19 52.06 -5.41 -10.19
C GLU A 19 53.01 -6.33 -10.97
N THR A 20 52.53 -6.90 -12.09
CA THR A 20 53.32 -7.78 -12.92
C THR A 20 54.52 -7.03 -13.54
N LYS A 21 54.29 -5.82 -14.08
CA LYS A 21 55.38 -5.00 -14.68
C LYS A 21 56.38 -4.50 -13.64
N LEU A 22 55.93 -4.14 -12.43
CA LEU A 22 56.83 -3.79 -11.31
C LEU A 22 57.74 -4.96 -10.93
N PHE A 23 57.21 -6.18 -10.90
CA PHE A 23 57.99 -7.39 -10.63
C PHE A 23 59.06 -7.64 -11.70
N LEU A 24 58.76 -7.30 -12.96
CA LEU A 24 59.69 -7.42 -14.09
C LEU A 24 60.68 -6.25 -14.24
N GLY A 25 60.52 -5.21 -13.42
CA GLY A 25 61.35 -3.99 -13.48
C GLY A 25 61.03 -3.09 -14.69
N GLU A 26 59.85 -3.24 -15.30
CA GLU A 26 59.40 -2.45 -16.43
C GLU A 26 58.74 -1.13 -16.03
N GLU A 27 58.70 -0.17 -16.99
CA GLU A 27 58.06 1.12 -16.74
C GLU A 27 56.53 0.96 -16.63
N THR A 28 55.95 1.59 -15.59
CA THR A 28 54.51 1.46 -15.25
C THR A 28 53.72 2.77 -15.36
N GLN A 29 54.34 3.88 -15.81
CA GLN A 29 53.74 5.21 -15.79
C GLN A 29 52.47 5.27 -16.62
N SER A 30 52.45 4.74 -17.82
CA SER A 30 51.26 4.73 -18.71
C SER A 30 50.07 3.95 -18.11
N LEU A 31 50.34 2.86 -17.37
CA LEU A 31 49.31 2.08 -16.66
C LEU A 31 48.75 2.82 -15.46
N ARG A 32 49.63 3.58 -14.74
CA ARG A 32 49.18 4.42 -13.63
C ARG A 32 48.29 5.58 -14.09
N ASP A 33 48.62 6.20 -15.21
CA ASP A 33 47.82 7.25 -15.82
C ASP A 33 46.42 6.68 -16.28
N SER A 34 46.44 5.49 -16.87
CA SER A 34 45.20 4.77 -17.22
C SER A 34 44.35 4.39 -15.98
N LEU A 35 44.99 3.99 -14.90
CA LEU A 35 44.33 3.68 -13.64
C LEU A 35 43.63 4.92 -13.05
N ALA A 36 44.37 6.07 -13.01
CA ALA A 36 43.80 7.32 -12.53
C ALA A 36 42.57 7.77 -13.35
N GLU A 37 42.61 7.60 -14.67
CA GLU A 37 41.45 7.92 -15.50
C GLU A 37 40.27 6.98 -15.27
N LEU A 38 40.52 5.67 -15.07
CA LEU A 38 39.46 4.71 -14.72
C LEU A 38 38.86 4.98 -13.33
N GLU A 39 39.67 5.37 -12.36
CA GLU A 39 39.18 5.75 -11.01
C GLU A 39 38.33 7.03 -11.07
N LYS A 40 38.69 8.00 -11.92
CA LYS A 40 37.89 9.19 -12.17
C LYS A 40 36.55 8.85 -12.85
N GLN A 41 36.57 7.96 -13.86
CA GLN A 41 35.36 7.49 -14.51
C GLN A 41 34.45 6.70 -13.54
N LEU A 42 35.04 5.92 -12.61
CA LEU A 42 34.29 5.23 -11.58
C LEU A 42 33.58 6.22 -10.65
N ALA A 43 34.30 7.23 -10.18
CA ALA A 43 33.73 8.25 -9.30
C ALA A 43 32.59 9.03 -9.98
N ALA A 44 32.76 9.37 -11.26
CA ALA A 44 31.69 10.03 -12.03
C ALA A 44 30.45 9.12 -12.21
N ALA A 45 30.65 7.84 -12.53
CA ALA A 45 29.55 6.88 -12.69
C ALA A 45 28.82 6.61 -11.35
N GLU A 46 29.55 6.54 -10.23
CA GLU A 46 28.95 6.39 -8.89
C GLU A 46 28.16 7.64 -8.49
N GLN A 47 28.63 8.84 -8.85
CA GLN A 47 27.86 10.09 -8.63
C GLN A 47 26.59 10.15 -9.48
N GLU A 48 26.66 9.74 -10.74
CA GLU A 48 25.46 9.69 -11.63
C GLU A 48 24.44 8.68 -11.09
N GLU A 49 24.87 7.50 -10.66
CA GLU A 49 23.96 6.49 -10.09
C GLU A 49 23.31 6.98 -8.79
N ALA A 50 24.08 7.61 -7.91
CA ALA A 50 23.56 8.20 -6.67
C ALA A 50 22.57 9.35 -6.95
N ALA A 51 22.86 10.21 -7.93
CA ALA A 51 21.95 11.28 -8.33
C ALA A 51 20.66 10.74 -8.94
N ALA A 52 20.76 9.71 -9.80
CA ALA A 52 19.59 9.05 -10.38
C ALA A 52 18.75 8.32 -9.34
N GLU A 53 19.39 7.74 -8.31
CA GLU A 53 18.68 7.11 -7.20
C GLU A 53 17.97 8.13 -6.31
N CYS A 54 18.60 9.25 -5.99
CA CYS A 54 17.99 10.35 -5.25
C CYS A 54 16.77 10.92 -6.00
N SER A 55 16.90 11.13 -7.32
CA SER A 55 15.79 11.60 -8.15
C SER A 55 14.60 10.61 -8.19
N ARG A 56 14.89 9.31 -8.25
CA ARG A 56 13.85 8.27 -8.18
C ARG A 56 13.14 8.28 -6.83
N GLN A 57 13.89 8.37 -5.73
CA GLN A 57 13.32 8.41 -4.37
C GLN A 57 12.45 9.67 -4.18
N GLN A 58 12.87 10.82 -4.72
CA GLN A 58 12.06 12.04 -4.68
C GLN A 58 10.75 11.89 -5.47
N ALA A 59 10.82 11.35 -6.69
CA ALA A 59 9.63 11.11 -7.50
C ALA A 59 8.65 10.11 -6.83
N GLU A 60 9.17 9.07 -6.20
CA GLU A 60 8.35 8.10 -5.44
C GLU A 60 7.69 8.76 -4.22
N ALA A 61 8.40 9.64 -3.50
CA ALA A 61 7.85 10.39 -2.37
C ALA A 61 6.73 11.35 -2.83
N GLU A 62 6.96 12.12 -3.90
CA GLU A 62 5.95 13.03 -4.46
C GLU A 62 4.69 12.26 -4.91
N GLN A 63 4.86 11.09 -5.54
CA GLN A 63 3.72 10.25 -5.91
C GLN A 63 2.97 9.68 -4.69
N ALA A 64 3.69 9.37 -3.61
CA ALA A 64 3.06 8.93 -2.37
C ALA A 64 2.23 10.05 -1.74
N ASP A 65 2.77 11.28 -1.69
CA ASP A 65 2.07 12.46 -1.17
C ASP A 65 0.83 12.80 -2.01
N GLN A 66 0.93 12.72 -3.34
CA GLN A 66 -0.23 12.92 -4.23
C GLN A 66 -1.34 11.90 -3.96
N ARG A 67 -1.00 10.62 -3.81
CA ARG A 67 -1.99 9.57 -3.50
C ARG A 67 -2.68 9.80 -2.15
N VAL A 68 -1.94 10.31 -1.15
CA VAL A 68 -2.52 10.66 0.15
C VAL A 68 -3.47 11.84 0.01
N ALA A 69 -3.09 12.88 -0.75
CA ALA A 69 -3.93 14.06 -0.99
C ALA A 69 -5.24 13.69 -1.72
N GLU A 70 -5.15 12.91 -2.81
CA GLU A 70 -6.32 12.44 -3.55
C GLU A 70 -7.27 11.59 -2.69
N ALA A 71 -6.72 10.70 -1.86
CA ALA A 71 -7.51 9.88 -0.97
C ALA A 71 -8.17 10.70 0.15
N LEU A 72 -7.52 11.76 0.62
CA LEU A 72 -8.08 12.68 1.61
C LEU A 72 -9.21 13.52 1.02
N ASP A 73 -9.03 14.05 -0.19
CA ASP A 73 -10.07 14.81 -0.89
C ASP A 73 -11.31 13.96 -1.15
N ALA A 74 -11.14 12.69 -1.55
CA ALA A 74 -12.23 11.76 -1.71
C ALA A 74 -12.97 11.50 -0.37
N ALA A 75 -12.23 11.21 0.70
CA ALA A 75 -12.82 10.96 2.02
C ALA A 75 -13.55 12.20 2.59
N HIS A 76 -13.01 13.40 2.35
CA HIS A 76 -13.67 14.65 2.73
C HIS A 76 -14.95 14.89 1.91
N SER A 77 -14.91 14.68 0.60
CA SER A 77 -16.09 14.77 -0.29
C SER A 77 -17.20 13.84 0.17
N ASP A 78 -16.86 12.61 0.59
CA ASP A 78 -17.84 11.65 1.13
C ASP A 78 -18.51 12.17 2.42
N VAL A 79 -17.75 12.84 3.31
CA VAL A 79 -18.30 13.46 4.52
C VAL A 79 -19.27 14.58 4.18
N VAL A 80 -18.89 15.47 3.25
CA VAL A 80 -19.72 16.59 2.79
C VAL A 80 -21.03 16.07 2.18
N ALA A 81 -20.93 15.07 1.29
CA ALA A 81 -22.08 14.44 0.69
C ALA A 81 -23.01 13.77 1.72
N ALA A 82 -22.45 13.07 2.71
CA ALA A 82 -23.21 12.41 3.76
C ALA A 82 -23.83 13.39 4.78
N ALA A 83 -23.27 14.60 4.93
CA ALA A 83 -23.80 15.63 5.79
C ALA A 83 -25.09 16.25 5.20
N GLY A 84 -25.24 16.33 3.88
CA GLY A 84 -26.43 16.82 3.16
C GLY A 84 -26.26 18.23 2.60
N ASP A 85 -27.38 18.90 2.22
CA ASP A 85 -27.38 20.16 1.50
C ASP A 85 -26.84 21.35 2.31
N ASP A 86 -26.24 22.31 1.62
CA ASP A 86 -25.66 23.53 2.23
C ASP A 86 -26.73 24.53 2.71
N VAL A 87 -27.96 24.40 2.24
CA VAL A 87 -29.10 25.20 2.67
C VAL A 87 -30.23 24.28 3.11
N VAL A 88 -30.63 24.38 4.38
CA VAL A 88 -31.76 23.63 4.94
C VAL A 88 -32.78 24.60 5.50
N ALA A 89 -34.02 24.51 5.05
CA ALA A 89 -35.10 25.39 5.46
C ALA A 89 -34.80 26.88 5.34
N GLY A 90 -33.99 27.26 4.32
CA GLY A 90 -33.55 28.64 4.11
C GLY A 90 -32.41 29.13 5.00
N VAL A 91 -31.85 28.25 5.81
CA VAL A 91 -30.69 28.53 6.69
C VAL A 91 -29.42 28.01 6.01
N GLN A 92 -28.41 28.88 5.88
CA GLN A 92 -27.10 28.48 5.38
C GLN A 92 -26.42 27.61 6.43
N MET A 93 -25.95 26.43 6.00
CA MET A 93 -25.24 25.50 6.88
C MET A 93 -23.75 25.86 6.98
N PRO A 94 -23.09 25.52 8.09
CA PRO A 94 -21.65 25.77 8.25
C PRO A 94 -20.85 24.93 7.26
N GLU A 95 -19.75 25.50 6.78
CA GLU A 95 -18.76 24.79 5.98
C GLU A 95 -18.12 23.65 6.80
N ILE A 96 -17.87 22.53 6.16
CA ILE A 96 -17.31 21.36 6.80
C ILE A 96 -15.81 21.35 6.50
N ASP A 97 -15.01 21.62 7.52
CA ASP A 97 -13.55 21.54 7.43
C ASP A 97 -13.09 20.07 7.36
N VAL A 98 -11.88 19.88 6.81
CA VAL A 98 -11.22 18.58 6.80
C VAL A 98 -10.92 18.13 8.22
N ASP A 99 -11.53 17.04 8.68
CA ASP A 99 -11.29 16.50 10.01
C ASP A 99 -9.87 15.91 10.10
N PRO A 100 -9.02 16.38 11.03
CA PRO A 100 -7.66 15.86 11.21
C PRO A 100 -7.61 14.35 11.49
N ALA A 101 -8.66 13.77 12.05
CA ALA A 101 -8.75 12.32 12.29
C ALA A 101 -8.88 11.56 10.96
N ILE A 102 -9.64 12.10 9.98
CA ILE A 102 -9.73 11.54 8.64
C ILE A 102 -8.37 11.64 7.94
N ALA A 103 -7.71 12.79 8.00
CA ALA A 103 -6.39 12.99 7.39
C ALA A 103 -5.36 11.98 7.93
N ASN A 104 -5.31 11.80 9.25
CA ASN A 104 -4.43 10.82 9.88
C ASN A 104 -4.78 9.36 9.50
N ALA A 105 -6.07 9.02 9.47
CA ALA A 105 -6.52 7.68 9.12
C ALA A 105 -6.24 7.34 7.65
N THR A 106 -6.46 8.29 6.73
CA THR A 106 -6.16 8.17 5.30
C THR A 106 -4.66 7.97 5.07
N SER A 107 -3.81 8.77 5.71
CA SER A 107 -2.36 8.63 5.62
C SER A 107 -1.89 7.26 6.12
N ARG A 108 -2.43 6.76 7.24
CA ARG A 108 -2.11 5.42 7.76
C ARG A 108 -2.57 4.31 6.81
N LEU A 109 -3.74 4.43 6.21
CA LEU A 109 -4.25 3.45 5.26
C LEU A 109 -3.38 3.39 4.01
N THR A 110 -3.00 4.54 3.44
CA THR A 110 -2.12 4.61 2.28
C THR A 110 -0.77 3.96 2.59
N ALA A 111 -0.14 4.30 3.72
CA ALA A 111 1.12 3.71 4.14
C ALA A 111 1.02 2.18 4.37
N ALA A 112 -0.10 1.70 4.94
CA ALA A 112 -0.33 0.27 5.14
C ALA A 112 -0.51 -0.48 3.81
N ARG A 113 -1.21 0.10 2.83
CA ARG A 113 -1.38 -0.46 1.49
C ARG A 113 -0.06 -0.50 0.71
N ASP A 114 0.74 0.54 0.78
CA ASP A 114 2.06 0.58 0.15
C ASP A 114 3.00 -0.47 0.75
N ARG A 115 2.95 -0.68 2.05
CA ARG A 115 3.68 -1.75 2.72
C ARG A 115 3.21 -3.12 2.26
N LEU A 116 1.89 -3.35 2.21
CA LEU A 116 1.31 -4.59 1.75
C LEU A 116 1.74 -4.91 0.31
N ALA A 117 1.70 -3.94 -0.59
CA ALA A 117 2.12 -4.10 -1.98
C ALA A 117 3.58 -4.54 -2.10
N ARG A 118 4.48 -3.96 -1.30
CA ARG A 118 5.89 -4.36 -1.25
C ARG A 118 6.08 -5.77 -0.72
N GLU A 119 5.42 -6.12 0.39
CA GLU A 119 5.51 -7.46 0.98
C GLU A 119 4.88 -8.53 0.05
N GLU A 120 3.79 -8.21 -0.66
CA GLU A 120 3.17 -9.10 -1.65
C GLU A 120 4.08 -9.36 -2.85
N THR A 121 4.79 -8.35 -3.34
CA THR A 121 5.77 -8.51 -4.43
C THR A 121 6.90 -9.46 -4.01
N LEU A 122 7.42 -9.33 -2.80
CA LEU A 122 8.42 -10.23 -2.24
C LEU A 122 7.87 -11.67 -2.11
N TYR A 123 6.68 -11.81 -1.54
CA TYR A 123 6.03 -13.10 -1.41
C TYR A 123 5.81 -13.78 -2.76
N GLN A 124 5.30 -13.06 -3.76
CA GLN A 124 5.09 -13.57 -5.11
C GLN A 124 6.40 -14.04 -5.75
N SER A 125 7.50 -13.31 -5.56
CA SER A 125 8.82 -13.70 -6.05
C SER A 125 9.28 -15.05 -5.47
N HIS A 126 9.13 -15.25 -4.16
CA HIS A 126 9.48 -16.52 -3.49
C HIS A 126 8.50 -17.65 -3.85
N ASN A 127 7.20 -17.35 -3.89
CA ASN A 127 6.16 -18.31 -4.22
C ASN A 127 6.23 -18.79 -5.68
N SER A 128 6.65 -17.94 -6.61
CA SER A 128 6.86 -18.34 -8.01
C SER A 128 7.92 -19.43 -8.16
N LYS A 129 9.00 -19.37 -7.38
CA LYS A 129 10.03 -20.41 -7.33
C LYS A 129 9.46 -21.73 -6.82
N HIS A 130 8.68 -21.69 -5.74
CA HIS A 130 8.00 -22.87 -5.19
C HIS A 130 7.06 -23.49 -6.24
N ILE A 131 6.22 -22.69 -6.92
CA ILE A 131 5.31 -23.18 -7.96
C ILE A 131 6.09 -23.81 -9.12
N THR A 132 7.18 -23.18 -9.57
CA THR A 132 8.01 -23.72 -10.66
C THR A 132 8.62 -25.07 -10.29
N LEU A 133 9.16 -25.21 -9.08
CA LEU A 133 9.73 -26.49 -8.60
C LEU A 133 8.63 -27.56 -8.44
N LYS A 134 7.47 -27.19 -7.92
CA LYS A 134 6.32 -28.08 -7.79
C LYS A 134 5.83 -28.61 -9.15
N ASN A 135 5.77 -27.75 -10.16
CA ASN A 135 5.39 -28.15 -11.51
C ASN A 135 6.42 -29.15 -12.08
N ARG A 136 7.73 -28.86 -11.93
CA ARG A 136 8.79 -29.80 -12.36
C ARG A 136 8.69 -31.14 -11.64
N LEU A 137 8.41 -31.15 -10.34
CA LEU A 137 8.18 -32.39 -9.58
C LEU A 137 7.01 -33.17 -10.16
N THR A 138 5.87 -32.52 -10.39
CA THR A 138 4.69 -33.14 -10.98
C THR A 138 4.97 -33.75 -12.36
N ASP A 139 5.73 -33.03 -13.20
CA ASP A 139 6.10 -33.52 -14.54
C ASP A 139 7.00 -34.77 -14.46
N LYS A 140 7.97 -34.81 -13.53
CA LYS A 140 8.84 -35.98 -13.31
C LYS A 140 8.05 -37.14 -12.74
N GLU A 141 7.12 -36.93 -11.82
CA GLU A 141 6.25 -37.96 -11.29
C GLU A 141 5.36 -38.58 -12.40
N ARG A 142 4.77 -37.71 -13.26
CA ARG A 142 3.99 -38.20 -14.42
C ARG A 142 4.84 -39.02 -15.41
N ALA A 143 6.07 -38.55 -15.68
CA ALA A 143 6.98 -39.29 -16.56
C ALA A 143 7.30 -40.70 -16.00
N ARG A 144 7.65 -40.79 -14.71
CA ARG A 144 7.87 -42.05 -14.02
C ARG A 144 6.65 -42.98 -14.09
N ASP A 145 5.47 -42.44 -13.74
CA ASP A 145 4.23 -43.23 -13.70
C ASP A 145 3.81 -43.70 -15.11
N ALA A 146 4.07 -42.94 -16.15
CA ALA A 146 3.85 -43.36 -17.53
C ALA A 146 4.74 -44.54 -17.94
N ILE A 147 6.02 -44.56 -17.54
CA ILE A 147 6.92 -45.67 -17.78
C ILE A 147 6.44 -46.91 -17.00
N LEU A 148 6.08 -46.74 -15.73
CA LEU A 148 5.59 -47.85 -14.91
C LEU A 148 4.30 -48.47 -15.48
N ALA A 149 3.34 -47.61 -15.90
CA ALA A 149 2.09 -48.06 -16.53
C ALA A 149 2.35 -48.89 -17.79
N ARG A 150 3.27 -48.41 -18.65
CA ARG A 150 3.67 -49.11 -19.88
C ARG A 150 4.29 -50.48 -19.57
N ARG A 151 5.15 -50.57 -18.57
CA ARG A 151 5.76 -51.84 -18.14
C ARG A 151 4.72 -52.83 -17.62
N VAL A 152 3.72 -52.37 -16.88
CA VAL A 152 2.62 -53.24 -16.39
C VAL A 152 1.79 -53.82 -17.55
N THR A 153 1.64 -53.10 -18.65
CA THR A 153 0.94 -53.60 -19.84
C THR A 153 1.80 -54.50 -20.76
N GLY A 154 3.07 -54.75 -20.39
CA GLY A 154 3.96 -55.64 -21.14
C GLY A 154 4.71 -54.95 -22.29
N ASP A 155 4.61 -53.63 -22.45
CA ASP A 155 5.35 -52.84 -23.43
C ASP A 155 6.65 -52.25 -22.80
N GLU A 156 7.53 -53.14 -22.33
CA GLU A 156 8.79 -52.77 -21.71
C GLU A 156 9.85 -52.46 -22.75
N LYS A 157 10.51 -51.28 -22.64
CA LYS A 157 11.60 -50.87 -23.51
C LYS A 157 12.96 -51.05 -22.84
N PRO A 158 14.03 -51.35 -23.64
CA PRO A 158 15.38 -51.38 -23.08
C PRO A 158 15.73 -50.01 -22.44
N GLY A 159 16.13 -50.05 -21.16
CA GLY A 159 16.48 -48.84 -20.42
C GLY A 159 15.40 -48.30 -19.47
N ASP A 160 14.15 -48.72 -19.58
CA ASP A 160 13.04 -48.28 -18.71
C ASP A 160 13.37 -48.39 -17.20
N ALA A 161 14.04 -49.45 -16.78
CA ALA A 161 14.42 -49.63 -15.37
C ALA A 161 15.45 -48.60 -14.89
N ALA A 162 16.43 -48.29 -15.74
CA ALA A 162 17.43 -47.26 -15.44
C ALA A 162 16.80 -45.84 -15.41
N GLU A 163 15.88 -45.56 -16.36
CA GLU A 163 15.17 -44.29 -16.43
C GLU A 163 14.26 -44.09 -15.19
N VAL A 164 13.53 -45.11 -14.75
CA VAL A 164 12.73 -45.07 -13.51
C VAL A 164 13.60 -44.79 -12.29
N ALA A 165 14.79 -45.44 -12.21
CA ALA A 165 15.71 -45.21 -11.10
C ALA A 165 16.23 -43.73 -11.05
N LEU A 166 16.63 -43.20 -12.20
CA LEU A 166 17.05 -41.76 -12.32
C LEU A 166 15.91 -40.82 -11.97
N LEU A 167 14.69 -41.08 -12.49
CA LEU A 167 13.53 -40.26 -12.16
C LEU A 167 13.18 -40.33 -10.65
N ALA A 168 13.37 -41.47 -9.99
CA ALA A 168 13.14 -41.61 -8.56
C ALA A 168 14.12 -40.74 -7.73
N GLU A 169 15.38 -40.67 -8.13
CA GLU A 169 16.40 -39.81 -7.50
C GLU A 169 16.08 -38.33 -7.73
N ASP A 170 15.77 -37.95 -8.97
CA ASP A 170 15.34 -36.60 -9.33
C ASP A 170 14.11 -36.15 -8.50
N ILE A 171 13.09 -37.05 -8.39
CA ILE A 171 11.87 -36.79 -7.61
C ILE A 171 12.19 -36.59 -6.13
N SER A 172 13.10 -37.40 -5.57
CA SER A 172 13.51 -37.24 -4.17
C SER A 172 14.15 -35.89 -3.92
N SER A 173 15.12 -35.50 -4.75
CA SER A 173 15.81 -34.23 -4.67
C SER A 173 14.85 -33.04 -4.88
N LEU A 174 13.92 -33.14 -5.85
CA LEU A 174 12.93 -32.12 -6.09
C LEU A 174 11.95 -31.96 -4.93
N LYS A 175 11.56 -33.04 -4.24
CA LYS A 175 10.70 -32.93 -3.04
C LYS A 175 11.34 -32.14 -1.93
N GLU A 176 12.62 -32.32 -1.68
CA GLU A 176 13.35 -31.52 -0.71
C GLU A 176 13.41 -30.05 -1.11
N LEU A 177 13.75 -29.77 -2.38
CA LEU A 177 13.79 -28.41 -2.90
C LEU A 177 12.42 -27.70 -2.87
N VAL A 178 11.33 -28.43 -3.16
CA VAL A 178 9.95 -27.91 -3.07
C VAL A 178 9.61 -27.58 -1.62
N ALA A 179 9.96 -28.45 -0.67
CA ALA A 179 9.72 -28.22 0.76
C ALA A 179 10.49 -27.00 1.26
N ASP A 180 11.75 -26.84 0.84
CA ASP A 180 12.57 -25.67 1.19
C ASP A 180 12.02 -24.38 0.58
N ALA A 181 11.66 -24.42 -0.71
CA ALA A 181 11.06 -23.27 -1.38
C ALA A 181 9.72 -22.87 -0.77
N HIS A 182 8.91 -23.85 -0.34
CA HIS A 182 7.66 -23.58 0.38
C HIS A 182 7.92 -22.90 1.73
N ARG A 183 8.85 -23.44 2.55
CA ARG A 183 9.22 -22.82 3.84
C ARG A 183 9.72 -21.39 3.65
N ASN A 184 10.54 -21.17 2.65
CA ASN A 184 11.03 -19.84 2.31
C ASN A 184 9.90 -18.89 1.89
N ALA A 185 8.95 -19.35 1.05
CA ALA A 185 7.80 -18.52 0.66
C ALA A 185 6.91 -18.16 1.86
N GLU A 186 6.62 -19.09 2.75
CA GLU A 186 5.78 -18.85 3.94
C GLU A 186 6.40 -17.82 4.90
N GLN A 187 7.73 -17.69 4.97
CA GLN A 187 8.40 -16.67 5.77
C GLN A 187 8.08 -15.24 5.29
N TYR A 188 7.83 -15.07 4.00
CA TYR A 188 7.51 -13.76 3.38
C TYR A 188 6.00 -13.53 3.25
N ARG A 189 5.15 -14.39 3.81
CA ARG A 189 3.70 -14.24 3.73
C ARG A 189 3.24 -12.96 4.42
N PRO A 190 2.55 -12.03 3.74
CA PRO A 190 2.27 -10.68 4.25
C PRO A 190 1.07 -10.66 5.23
N THR A 191 1.08 -11.53 6.25
CA THR A 191 -0.04 -11.66 7.20
C THR A 191 -0.19 -10.42 8.06
N THR A 192 0.94 -9.88 8.55
CA THR A 192 0.95 -8.67 9.38
C THR A 192 0.53 -7.44 8.59
N ALA A 193 1.04 -7.27 7.36
CA ALA A 193 0.67 -6.15 6.51
C ALA A 193 -0.82 -6.16 6.14
N ARG A 194 -1.39 -7.33 5.84
CA ARG A 194 -2.84 -7.48 5.60
C ARG A 194 -3.67 -7.07 6.81
N ARG A 195 -3.25 -7.47 8.02
CA ARG A 195 -3.91 -7.05 9.26
C ARG A 195 -3.82 -5.54 9.45
N MET A 196 -2.66 -4.93 9.20
CA MET A 196 -2.49 -3.48 9.30
C MET A 196 -3.41 -2.71 8.35
N VAL A 197 -3.63 -3.20 7.13
CA VAL A 197 -4.60 -2.61 6.18
C VAL A 197 -6.01 -2.70 6.74
N ALA A 198 -6.44 -3.87 7.23
CA ALA A 198 -7.77 -4.04 7.80
C ALA A 198 -8.01 -3.14 9.03
N ASP A 199 -7.02 -3.02 9.93
CA ASP A 199 -7.08 -2.14 11.10
C ASP A 199 -7.15 -0.65 10.68
N ALA A 200 -6.40 -0.25 9.64
CA ALA A 200 -6.43 1.11 9.11
C ALA A 200 -7.76 1.43 8.38
N GLU A 201 -8.34 0.50 7.63
CA GLU A 201 -9.66 0.65 7.00
C GLU A 201 -10.76 0.83 8.06
N LYS A 202 -10.70 0.06 9.13
CA LYS A 202 -11.62 0.22 10.27
C LYS A 202 -11.47 1.60 10.92
N ALA A 203 -10.24 2.05 11.17
CA ALA A 203 -9.98 3.35 11.76
C ALA A 203 -10.49 4.51 10.87
N LEU A 204 -10.32 4.41 9.54
CA LEU A 204 -10.87 5.40 8.60
C LEU A 204 -12.39 5.41 8.63
N SER A 205 -13.04 4.25 8.65
CA SER A 205 -14.51 4.14 8.74
C SER A 205 -15.04 4.77 10.03
N GLU A 206 -14.37 4.54 11.16
CA GLU A 206 -14.74 5.14 12.46
C GLU A 206 -14.54 6.67 12.47
N ALA A 207 -13.43 7.16 11.89
CA ALA A 207 -13.16 8.59 11.75
C ALA A 207 -14.22 9.27 10.85
N HIS A 208 -14.55 8.65 9.71
CA HIS A 208 -15.58 9.12 8.80
C HIS A 208 -16.96 9.21 9.49
N ALA A 209 -17.39 8.14 10.18
CA ALA A 209 -18.66 8.13 10.89
C ALA A 209 -18.74 9.25 11.95
N ARG A 210 -17.63 9.51 12.67
CA ARG A 210 -17.54 10.59 13.66
C ARG A 210 -17.61 11.96 13.01
N ALA A 211 -16.90 12.18 11.89
CA ALA A 211 -16.93 13.44 11.17
C ALA A 211 -18.34 13.75 10.62
N VAL A 212 -19.03 12.76 10.04
CA VAL A 212 -20.42 12.90 9.60
C VAL A 212 -21.34 13.24 10.78
N PHE A 213 -21.16 12.58 11.91
CA PHE A 213 -21.93 12.90 13.12
C PHE A 213 -21.71 14.36 13.56
N ASN A 214 -20.44 14.80 13.66
CA ASN A 214 -20.08 16.16 14.04
C ASN A 214 -20.66 17.19 13.07
N ALA A 215 -20.58 16.94 11.77
CA ALA A 215 -21.15 17.81 10.75
C ALA A 215 -22.69 17.93 10.88
N LYS A 216 -23.37 16.82 11.09
CA LYS A 216 -24.84 16.83 11.34
C LYS A 216 -25.20 17.53 12.63
N GLN A 217 -24.40 17.35 13.69
CA GLN A 217 -24.59 18.06 14.96
C GLN A 217 -24.45 19.59 14.79
N ALA A 218 -23.40 20.03 14.08
CA ALA A 218 -23.21 21.46 13.78
C ALA A 218 -24.40 22.05 13.03
N ARG A 219 -24.94 21.32 12.04
CA ARG A 219 -26.15 21.73 11.30
C ARG A 219 -27.39 21.85 12.19
N VAL A 220 -27.59 20.94 13.11
CA VAL A 220 -28.70 21.03 14.09
C VAL A 220 -28.57 22.25 14.95
N LEU A 221 -27.33 22.59 15.41
CA LEU A 221 -27.10 23.79 16.21
C LEU A 221 -27.37 25.09 15.43
N GLU A 222 -27.08 25.14 14.12
CA GLU A 222 -27.42 26.30 13.28
C GLU A 222 -28.94 26.44 13.09
N LEU A 223 -29.63 25.33 12.89
CA LEU A 223 -31.12 25.35 12.83
C LEU A 223 -31.73 25.78 14.16
N GLU A 224 -31.21 25.34 15.30
CA GLU A 224 -31.62 25.79 16.62
C GLU A 224 -31.43 27.30 16.77
N ARG A 225 -30.25 27.81 16.37
CA ARG A 225 -29.94 29.26 16.41
C ARG A 225 -30.91 30.06 15.55
N ALA A 226 -31.18 29.60 14.30
CA ALA A 226 -32.14 30.23 13.41
C ALA A 226 -33.57 30.21 13.99
N PHE A 227 -33.96 29.10 14.58
CA PHE A 227 -35.25 28.97 15.28
C PHE A 227 -35.38 29.96 16.45
N LEU A 228 -34.36 30.07 17.30
CA LEU A 228 -34.36 30.98 18.43
C LEU A 228 -34.44 32.45 17.98
N ASN A 229 -33.77 32.82 16.90
CA ASN A 229 -33.86 34.16 16.31
C ASN A 229 -35.29 34.44 15.80
N ALA A 230 -35.86 33.55 15.00
CA ALA A 230 -37.22 33.68 14.52
C ALA A 230 -38.26 33.71 15.64
N HIS A 231 -38.07 32.96 16.71
CA HIS A 231 -38.90 33.00 17.90
C HIS A 231 -38.81 34.35 18.62
N ALA A 232 -37.61 34.92 18.75
CA ALA A 232 -37.41 36.23 19.36
C ALA A 232 -38.13 37.35 18.55
N GLU A 233 -38.01 37.31 17.22
CA GLU A 233 -38.76 38.22 16.33
C GLU A 233 -40.28 38.11 16.49
N LEU A 234 -40.80 36.86 16.58
CA LEU A 234 -42.23 36.60 16.81
C LEU A 234 -42.68 37.18 18.14
N VAL A 235 -41.89 37.02 19.23
CA VAL A 235 -42.19 37.62 20.54
C VAL A 235 -42.21 39.13 20.50
N GLN A 236 -41.28 39.77 19.75
CA GLN A 236 -41.28 41.24 19.57
C GLN A 236 -42.56 41.67 18.81
N ALA A 237 -42.89 41.00 17.71
CA ALA A 237 -44.10 41.28 16.94
C ALA A 237 -45.38 41.07 17.81
N SER A 238 -45.44 40.07 18.63
CA SER A 238 -46.57 39.80 19.51
C SER A 238 -46.81 40.94 20.52
N ALA A 239 -45.76 41.59 21.00
CA ALA A 239 -45.88 42.76 21.92
C ALA A 239 -46.55 43.95 21.21
N VAL A 240 -46.31 44.16 19.92
CA VAL A 240 -46.95 45.22 19.12
C VAL A 240 -48.45 45.00 18.95
N VAL A 241 -48.87 43.73 18.83
CA VAL A 241 -50.30 43.37 18.64
C VAL A 241 -51.02 43.09 19.98
N GLY A 242 -50.34 43.22 21.12
CA GLY A 242 -50.92 42.99 22.44
C GLY A 242 -51.16 41.53 22.78
N VAL A 243 -50.54 40.60 22.08
CA VAL A 243 -50.60 39.14 22.35
C VAL A 243 -49.58 38.77 23.40
N ASN A 244 -49.98 37.98 24.39
CA ASN A 244 -49.06 37.51 25.46
C ASN A 244 -47.95 36.64 24.87
N ARG A 245 -46.71 36.92 25.22
CA ARG A 245 -45.50 36.18 24.75
C ARG A 245 -45.60 34.65 24.85
N PHE A 246 -46.29 34.14 25.89
CA PHE A 246 -46.52 32.69 26.07
C PHE A 246 -47.57 32.09 25.16
N GLN A 247 -48.36 32.94 24.50
CA GLN A 247 -49.37 32.55 23.50
C GLN A 247 -48.89 32.73 22.06
N ALA A 248 -47.78 33.48 21.90
CA ALA A 248 -47.22 33.78 20.58
C ALA A 248 -46.71 32.54 19.86
N PHE A 249 -46.21 31.57 20.60
CA PHE A 249 -45.73 30.29 20.04
C PHE A 249 -46.11 29.12 20.94
N LYS A 250 -46.65 28.06 20.32
CA LYS A 250 -46.81 26.75 20.95
C LYS A 250 -45.98 25.72 20.18
N ALA A 251 -44.99 25.12 20.89
CA ALA A 251 -44.21 24.05 20.28
C ALA A 251 -45.12 22.88 19.88
N SER A 252 -44.91 22.34 18.68
CA SER A 252 -45.61 21.13 18.24
C SER A 252 -45.23 19.91 19.11
N ASN A 253 -46.06 18.86 19.10
CA ASN A 253 -45.77 17.64 19.83
C ASN A 253 -44.46 17.00 19.35
N GLU A 254 -44.18 17.05 18.04
CA GLU A 254 -42.94 16.54 17.41
C GLU A 254 -41.74 17.28 17.95
N LEU A 255 -41.76 18.64 18.02
CA LEU A 255 -40.66 19.43 18.56
C LEU A 255 -40.44 19.11 20.06
N ARG A 256 -41.53 18.96 20.83
CA ARG A 256 -41.42 18.56 22.25
C ARG A 256 -40.81 17.17 22.40
N THR A 257 -41.19 16.21 21.54
CA THR A 257 -40.64 14.85 21.57
C THR A 257 -39.14 14.86 21.31
N VAL A 258 -38.70 15.64 20.31
CA VAL A 258 -37.27 15.77 19.97
C VAL A 258 -36.49 16.42 21.11
N VAL A 259 -37.02 17.52 21.70
CA VAL A 259 -36.29 18.29 22.73
C VAL A 259 -36.30 17.57 24.11
N TYR A 260 -37.41 16.95 24.49
CA TYR A 260 -37.55 16.35 25.82
C TYR A 260 -37.46 14.83 25.85
N GLY A 261 -37.35 14.18 24.69
CA GLY A 261 -37.23 12.72 24.59
C GLY A 261 -38.48 11.96 25.10
N THR A 262 -39.61 12.64 25.26
CA THR A 262 -40.84 12.00 25.71
C THR A 262 -41.67 11.56 24.52
N PRO A 263 -42.06 10.27 24.44
CA PRO A 263 -42.98 9.85 23.38
C PRO A 263 -44.27 10.62 23.49
N SER A 264 -44.76 11.16 22.36
CA SER A 264 -46.12 11.68 22.27
C SER A 264 -47.09 10.51 22.44
N TYR A 265 -47.81 10.48 23.53
CA TYR A 265 -48.99 9.63 23.71
C TYR A 265 -50.18 10.22 22.98
#